data_4b198305e4a9b0698c942233959c1ebc
#
_entry.id   4b198305e4a9b0698c942233959c1ebc
#
_cell.length_a   1.000
_cell.length_b   1.000
_cell.length_c   1.000
_cell.angle_alpha   90.00
_cell.angle_beta   90.00
_cell.angle_gamma   90.00
#
_symmetry.space_group_name_H-M   'P 1'
#
loop_
_entity.id
_entity.type
_entity.pdbx_description
1 polymer ?
#
loop_
_entity_poly.entity_id
_entity_poly.type
_entity_poly.pdbx_seq_one_letter_code
_entity_poly.pdbx_strand_id
1 'polypeptide(L)'
;MKKKQIIGLVVAAALFVGVSAASVFTNTISKNLLQNSADDIINLGGSYQFNPPSEDYIAIVRVEGTIQEQSGSSALEASSGYQHDSTMNYIDELMDDSNNKGILLYVDSPGGTVYESEELYQKLKEYKETTKRPIWDYMAHYAASGGYMVSMA
;
A
#
# COMPACT_ATOMS: atom_id res chain seq x y z
N MET A 1 -13.63 15.73 -62.59
CA MET A 1 -13.68 14.49 -61.79
C MET A 1 -15.03 13.81 -61.99
N LYS A 2 -15.05 12.50 -62.23
CA LYS A 2 -16.32 11.75 -62.41
C LYS A 2 -17.01 11.61 -61.04
N LYS A 3 -18.37 11.73 -61.02
CA LYS A 3 -19.17 11.67 -59.76
C LYS A 3 -18.77 10.52 -58.82
N LYS A 4 -18.39 9.36 -59.36
CA LYS A 4 -17.89 8.20 -58.60
C LYS A 4 -16.57 8.46 -57.87
N GLN A 5 -15.69 9.30 -58.38
CA GLN A 5 -14.42 9.67 -57.73
C GLN A 5 -14.65 10.63 -56.54
N ILE A 6 -15.63 11.52 -56.66
CA ILE A 6 -16.00 12.44 -55.57
C ILE A 6 -16.63 11.66 -54.43
N ILE A 7 -17.52 10.70 -54.74
CA ILE A 7 -18.15 9.84 -53.72
C ILE A 7 -17.08 9.02 -52.98
N GLY A 8 -16.10 8.43 -53.72
CA GLY A 8 -14.99 7.67 -53.10
C GLY A 8 -14.14 8.53 -52.17
N LEU A 9 -13.86 9.77 -52.56
CA LEU A 9 -13.07 10.71 -51.76
C LEU A 9 -13.82 11.12 -50.47
N VAL A 10 -15.12 11.36 -50.55
CA VAL A 10 -15.97 11.71 -49.40
C VAL A 10 -16.05 10.53 -48.41
N VAL A 11 -16.25 9.32 -48.91
CA VAL A 11 -16.28 8.11 -48.06
C VAL A 11 -14.92 7.88 -47.38
N ALA A 12 -13.81 8.03 -48.10
CA ALA A 12 -12.48 7.90 -47.55
C ALA A 12 -12.19 8.96 -46.47
N ALA A 13 -12.60 10.22 -46.73
CA ALA A 13 -12.47 11.29 -45.73
C ALA A 13 -13.33 11.04 -44.48
N ALA A 14 -14.55 10.55 -44.63
CA ALA A 14 -15.44 10.20 -43.54
C ALA A 14 -14.89 9.06 -42.66
N LEU A 15 -14.33 8.02 -43.31
CA LEU A 15 -13.66 6.92 -42.64
C LEU A 15 -12.41 7.39 -41.89
N PHE A 16 -11.61 8.26 -42.49
CA PHE A 16 -10.41 8.80 -41.87
C PHE A 16 -10.74 9.65 -40.62
N VAL A 17 -11.77 10.50 -40.71
CA VAL A 17 -12.26 11.29 -39.58
C VAL A 17 -12.84 10.37 -38.52
N GLY A 18 -13.60 9.35 -38.86
CA GLY A 18 -14.16 8.37 -37.93
C GLY A 18 -13.08 7.59 -37.19
N VAL A 19 -12.04 7.11 -37.85
CA VAL A 19 -10.91 6.41 -37.23
C VAL A 19 -10.09 7.35 -36.33
N SER A 20 -9.87 8.59 -36.79
CA SER A 20 -9.14 9.60 -35.99
C SER A 20 -9.92 9.97 -34.73
N ALA A 21 -11.25 10.17 -34.84
CA ALA A 21 -12.09 10.45 -33.68
C ALA A 21 -12.12 9.25 -32.70
N ALA A 22 -12.21 8.02 -33.20
CA ALA A 22 -12.16 6.81 -32.38
C ALA A 22 -10.82 6.66 -31.67
N SER A 23 -9.70 6.97 -32.33
CA SER A 23 -8.37 6.87 -31.72
C SER A 23 -8.14 7.94 -30.63
N VAL A 24 -8.67 9.16 -30.80
CA VAL A 24 -8.62 10.18 -29.74
C VAL A 24 -9.51 9.78 -28.56
N PHE A 25 -10.70 9.26 -28.82
CA PHE A 25 -11.63 8.82 -27.79
C PHE A 25 -11.08 7.65 -27.00
N THR A 26 -10.51 6.62 -27.66
CA THR A 26 -9.85 5.50 -26.97
C THR A 26 -8.62 5.93 -26.21
N ASN A 27 -7.82 6.87 -26.72
CA ASN A 27 -6.63 7.36 -26.02
C ASN A 27 -7.00 8.21 -24.79
N THR A 28 -8.09 8.97 -24.86
CA THR A 28 -8.58 9.75 -23.71
C THR A 28 -9.20 8.84 -22.62
N ILE A 29 -9.99 7.84 -23.03
CA ILE A 29 -10.55 6.85 -22.10
C ILE A 29 -9.43 5.99 -21.50
N SER A 30 -8.46 5.52 -22.28
CA SER A 30 -7.31 4.76 -21.79
C SER A 30 -6.48 5.57 -20.81
N LYS A 31 -6.22 6.86 -21.09
CA LYS A 31 -5.50 7.72 -20.15
C LYS A 31 -6.26 7.94 -18.86
N ASN A 32 -7.56 8.22 -18.90
CA ASN A 32 -8.36 8.42 -17.71
C ASN A 32 -8.57 7.11 -16.92
N LEU A 33 -8.79 5.98 -17.61
CA LEU A 33 -8.88 4.66 -16.97
C LEU A 33 -7.54 4.20 -16.40
N LEU A 34 -6.43 4.41 -17.13
CA LEU A 34 -5.10 4.05 -16.65
C LEU A 34 -4.64 4.99 -15.53
N GLN A 35 -5.00 6.26 -15.55
CA GLN A 35 -4.63 7.21 -14.50
C GLN A 35 -5.44 6.95 -13.22
N ASN A 36 -6.75 6.77 -13.33
CA ASN A 36 -7.58 6.38 -12.19
C ASN A 36 -7.24 4.97 -11.69
N SER A 37 -6.92 4.03 -12.60
CA SER A 37 -6.47 2.69 -12.21
C SER A 37 -5.04 2.69 -11.70
N ALA A 38 -4.17 3.62 -12.13
CA ALA A 38 -2.83 3.77 -11.57
C ALA A 38 -2.88 4.35 -10.15
N ASP A 39 -3.76 5.30 -9.90
CA ASP A 39 -3.99 5.83 -8.56
C ASP A 39 -4.64 4.78 -7.64
N ASP A 40 -5.58 3.97 -8.16
CA ASP A 40 -6.16 2.82 -7.45
C ASP A 40 -5.16 1.66 -7.31
N ILE A 41 -4.30 1.41 -8.31
CA ILE A 41 -3.25 0.37 -8.27
C ILE A 41 -2.10 0.82 -7.36
N ILE A 42 -1.77 2.10 -7.31
CA ILE A 42 -0.81 2.66 -6.35
C ILE A 42 -1.37 2.51 -4.93
N ASN A 43 -2.67 2.69 -4.73
CA ASN A 43 -3.35 2.43 -3.45
C ASN A 43 -3.53 0.92 -3.15
N LEU A 44 -3.60 0.04 -4.18
CA LEU A 44 -3.60 -1.42 -4.03
C LEU A 44 -2.19 -2.00 -3.93
N GLY A 45 -1.19 -1.29 -4.44
CA GLY A 45 0.23 -1.66 -4.41
C GLY A 45 0.97 -1.23 -3.15
N GLY A 46 0.25 -1.01 -2.04
CA GLY A 46 0.86 -0.87 -0.71
C GLY A 46 1.72 0.38 -0.52
N SER A 47 1.51 1.47 -1.24
CA SER A 47 2.01 2.74 -0.74
C SER A 47 1.16 3.13 0.46
N TYR A 48 1.64 2.75 1.62
CA TYR A 48 1.09 3.19 2.89
C TYR A 48 1.01 4.73 2.88
N GLN A 49 -0.20 5.28 2.91
CA GLN A 49 -0.39 6.73 3.04
C GLN A 49 -0.69 7.05 4.49
N PHE A 50 0.27 7.65 5.17
CA PHE A 50 0.09 8.13 6.53
C PHE A 50 -0.92 9.28 6.54
N ASN A 51 -2.04 9.07 7.20
CA ASN A 51 -3.09 10.08 7.38
C ASN A 51 -3.58 10.05 8.84
N PRO A 52 -2.77 10.61 9.75
CA PRO A 52 -3.06 10.56 11.18
C PRO A 52 -4.24 11.46 11.55
N PRO A 53 -4.91 11.17 12.67
CA PRO A 53 -5.88 12.08 13.27
C PRO A 53 -5.22 13.42 13.65
N SER A 54 -6.01 14.50 13.60
CA SER A 54 -5.56 15.82 14.07
C SER A 54 -5.58 15.99 15.59
N GLU A 55 -6.09 15.00 16.31
CA GLU A 55 -6.20 14.95 17.78
C GLU A 55 -5.27 13.87 18.32
N ASP A 56 -5.04 13.88 19.64
CA ASP A 56 -4.24 12.85 20.34
C ASP A 56 -4.83 11.46 20.13
N TYR A 57 -3.99 10.49 19.76
CA TYR A 57 -4.43 9.12 19.46
C TYR A 57 -3.41 8.04 19.86
N ILE A 58 -3.90 6.82 19.97
CA ILE A 58 -3.10 5.60 20.06
C ILE A 58 -3.14 4.90 18.70
N ALA A 59 -1.98 4.62 18.13
CA ALA A 59 -1.87 3.90 16.86
C ALA A 59 -2.02 2.39 17.08
N ILE A 60 -2.65 1.70 16.14
CA ILE A 60 -2.68 0.23 16.12
C ILE A 60 -1.69 -0.25 15.07
N VAL A 61 -0.64 -0.94 15.51
CA VAL A 61 0.31 -1.65 14.65
C VAL A 61 -0.09 -3.13 14.62
N ARG A 62 -0.38 -3.66 13.43
CA ARG A 62 -0.84 -5.03 13.24
C ARG A 62 0.27 -5.93 12.72
N VAL A 63 0.50 -7.03 13.42
CA VAL A 63 1.41 -8.10 13.02
C VAL A 63 0.57 -9.37 12.85
N GLU A 64 0.01 -9.53 11.65
CA GLU A 64 -0.91 -10.62 11.33
C GLU A 64 -0.31 -11.54 10.27
N GLY A 65 -0.24 -12.84 10.57
CA GLY A 65 0.36 -13.84 9.70
C GLY A 65 1.89 -13.94 9.85
N THR A 66 2.55 -14.48 8.83
CA THR A 66 3.99 -14.74 8.87
C THR A 66 4.79 -13.45 8.74
N ILE A 67 5.75 -13.25 9.66
CA ILE A 67 6.69 -12.11 9.61
C ILE A 67 7.78 -12.42 8.59
N GLN A 68 7.75 -11.76 7.45
CA GLN A 68 8.73 -11.95 6.38
C GLN A 68 8.72 -10.73 5.43
N GLU A 69 9.82 -10.55 4.71
CA GLU A 69 9.87 -9.62 3.60
C GLU A 69 8.92 -10.07 2.48
N GLN A 70 8.21 -9.14 1.89
CA GLN A 70 7.39 -9.46 0.72
C GLN A 70 8.27 -9.54 -0.52
N SER A 71 8.51 -10.76 -0.99
CA SER A 71 9.09 -10.96 -2.32
C SER A 71 8.08 -10.48 -3.36
N GLY A 72 8.44 -9.40 -4.07
CA GLY A 72 7.73 -8.75 -5.16
C GLY A 72 6.66 -9.56 -5.88
N SER A 73 5.55 -9.75 -5.26
CA SER A 73 4.39 -10.35 -5.89
C SER A 73 3.68 -9.28 -6.73
N SER A 74 3.23 -9.70 -7.89
CA SER A 74 2.48 -8.88 -8.84
C SER A 74 1.37 -8.11 -8.11
N ALA A 75 1.11 -6.88 -8.54
CA ALA A 75 0.05 -5.99 -8.04
C ALA A 75 -1.39 -6.60 -8.01
N LEU A 76 -1.52 -7.87 -8.38
CA LEU A 76 -2.77 -8.64 -8.38
C LEU A 76 -2.97 -9.53 -7.13
N GLU A 77 -1.92 -9.75 -6.35
CA GLU A 77 -2.03 -10.39 -5.04
C GLU A 77 -2.00 -9.27 -3.98
N ALA A 78 -3.16 -8.70 -3.69
CA ALA A 78 -3.36 -7.91 -2.50
C ALA A 78 -2.99 -8.82 -1.31
N SER A 79 -1.78 -8.65 -0.80
CA SER A 79 -1.25 -9.51 0.24
C SER A 79 -2.06 -9.29 1.52
N SER A 80 -2.94 -10.24 1.79
CA SER A 80 -3.54 -10.40 3.09
C SER A 80 -2.44 -10.90 4.05
N GLY A 81 -1.95 -10.06 4.94
CA GLY A 81 -0.96 -10.44 5.93
C GLY A 81 0.01 -9.32 6.29
N TYR A 82 1.01 -9.66 7.08
CA TYR A 82 2.04 -8.74 7.54
C TYR A 82 2.86 -8.17 6.38
N GLN A 83 3.05 -6.85 6.37
CA GLN A 83 3.82 -6.12 5.37
C GLN A 83 4.99 -5.40 6.04
N HIS A 84 6.19 -5.97 5.90
CA HIS A 84 7.34 -5.54 6.67
C HIS A 84 7.68 -4.07 6.43
N ASP A 85 8.00 -3.69 5.20
CA ASP A 85 8.41 -2.32 4.85
C ASP A 85 7.35 -1.28 5.21
N SER A 86 6.08 -1.59 4.94
CA SER A 86 4.98 -0.68 5.29
C SER A 86 4.83 -0.50 6.79
N THR A 87 5.04 -1.57 7.57
CA THR A 87 4.99 -1.52 9.03
C THR A 87 6.17 -0.71 9.60
N MET A 88 7.37 -0.91 9.06
CA MET A 88 8.57 -0.17 9.45
C MET A 88 8.40 1.34 9.20
N ASN A 89 7.98 1.70 7.98
CA ASN A 89 7.70 3.08 7.61
C ASN A 89 6.60 3.71 8.49
N TYR A 90 5.55 2.94 8.80
CA TYR A 90 4.49 3.41 9.69
C TYR A 90 5.00 3.77 11.07
N ILE A 91 5.87 2.95 11.65
CA ILE A 91 6.44 3.24 12.97
C ILE A 91 7.33 4.47 12.92
N ASP A 92 8.08 4.69 11.82
CA ASP A 92 8.87 5.91 11.62
C ASP A 92 7.97 7.16 11.59
N GLU A 93 6.89 7.14 10.83
CA GLU A 93 5.90 8.22 10.78
C GLU A 93 5.27 8.50 12.17
N LEU A 94 4.99 7.43 12.94
CA LEU A 94 4.48 7.58 14.30
C LEU A 94 5.49 8.22 15.27
N MET A 95 6.79 8.01 15.06
CA MET A 95 7.82 8.67 15.87
C MET A 95 7.81 10.18 15.67
N ASP A 96 7.60 10.63 14.44
CA ASP A 96 7.60 12.04 14.07
C ASP A 96 6.28 12.75 14.38
N ASP A 97 5.16 12.02 14.51
CA ASP A 97 3.86 12.61 14.79
C ASP A 97 3.67 12.93 16.29
N SER A 98 3.57 14.22 16.60
CA SER A 98 3.38 14.70 17.98
C SER A 98 2.01 14.34 18.58
N ASN A 99 0.99 14.05 17.76
CA ASN A 99 -0.34 13.67 18.22
C ASN A 99 -0.42 12.19 18.60
N ASN A 100 0.51 11.37 18.11
CA ASN A 100 0.62 9.99 18.55
C ASN A 100 1.04 9.93 20.02
N LYS A 101 0.33 9.16 20.86
CA LYS A 101 0.60 9.02 22.31
C LYS A 101 1.04 7.62 22.71
N GLY A 102 1.07 6.70 21.77
CA GLY A 102 1.51 5.33 22.01
C GLY A 102 1.08 4.39 20.90
N ILE A 103 1.51 3.14 21.03
CA ILE A 103 1.16 2.05 20.11
C ILE A 103 0.40 0.98 20.87
N LEU A 104 -0.68 0.49 20.28
CA LEU A 104 -1.27 -0.81 20.59
C LEU A 104 -0.75 -1.80 19.52
N LEU A 105 0.18 -2.66 19.90
CA LEU A 105 0.69 -3.73 19.06
C LEU A 105 -0.28 -4.90 19.09
N TYR A 106 -0.93 -5.18 17.96
CA TYR A 106 -1.82 -6.32 17.79
C TYR A 106 -1.06 -7.45 17.11
N VAL A 107 -0.86 -8.57 17.81
CA VAL A 107 -0.08 -9.71 17.31
C VAL A 107 -0.98 -10.94 17.16
N ASP A 108 -1.05 -11.45 15.93
CA ASP A 108 -1.67 -12.72 15.55
C ASP A 108 -0.77 -13.43 14.54
N SER A 109 0.37 -13.95 15.05
CA SER A 109 1.48 -14.39 14.21
C SER A 109 2.16 -15.65 14.71
N PRO A 110 2.43 -16.63 13.84
CA PRO A 110 3.28 -17.77 14.16
C PRO A 110 4.76 -17.39 14.28
N GLY A 111 5.11 -16.14 13.99
CA GLY A 111 6.46 -15.68 13.74
C GLY A 111 6.82 -15.75 12.26
N GLY A 112 8.11 -15.84 11.96
CA GLY A 112 8.59 -15.86 10.58
C GLY A 112 10.11 -15.89 10.52
N THR A 113 10.67 -15.12 9.60
CA THR A 113 12.11 -15.00 9.44
C THR A 113 12.72 -14.26 10.64
N VAL A 114 13.93 -14.65 10.98
CA VAL A 114 14.66 -14.09 12.14
C VAL A 114 14.99 -12.62 11.89
N TYR A 115 15.38 -12.30 10.65
CA TYR A 115 15.82 -10.95 10.28
C TYR A 115 14.69 -9.93 10.47
N GLU A 116 13.55 -10.12 9.83
CA GLU A 116 12.42 -9.20 9.90
C GLU A 116 11.79 -9.15 11.30
N SER A 117 11.81 -10.26 12.02
CA SER A 117 11.34 -10.27 13.41
C SER A 117 12.25 -9.44 14.32
N GLU A 118 13.56 -9.56 14.16
CA GLU A 118 14.54 -8.76 14.92
C GLU A 118 14.45 -7.27 14.53
N GLU A 119 14.34 -6.98 13.25
CA GLU A 119 14.26 -5.62 12.75
C GLU A 119 13.01 -4.89 13.32
N LEU A 120 11.84 -5.54 13.27
CA LEU A 120 10.63 -5.01 13.88
C LEU A 120 10.76 -4.84 15.40
N TYR A 121 11.34 -5.81 16.09
CA TYR A 121 11.60 -5.72 17.52
C TYR A 121 12.46 -4.49 17.87
N GLN A 122 13.56 -4.29 17.14
CA GLN A 122 14.44 -3.15 17.34
C GLN A 122 13.76 -1.82 17.01
N LYS A 123 12.94 -1.77 15.96
CA LYS A 123 12.16 -0.59 15.57
C LYS A 123 11.16 -0.19 16.66
N LEU A 124 10.45 -1.14 17.25
CA LEU A 124 9.53 -0.89 18.36
C LEU A 124 10.28 -0.38 19.60
N LYS A 125 11.46 -0.93 19.89
CA LYS A 125 12.33 -0.42 20.97
C LYS A 125 12.80 1.01 20.69
N GLU A 126 13.24 1.29 19.47
CA GLU A 126 13.65 2.62 19.02
C GLU A 126 12.52 3.63 19.24
N TYR A 127 11.28 3.29 18.80
CA TYR A 127 10.09 4.10 19.05
C TYR A 127 9.92 4.42 20.54
N LYS A 128 9.96 3.42 21.40
CA LYS A 128 9.78 3.56 22.86
C LYS A 128 10.90 4.39 23.48
N GLU A 129 12.15 4.17 23.07
CA GLU A 129 13.31 4.86 23.61
C GLU A 129 13.39 6.32 23.15
N THR A 130 13.03 6.60 21.89
CA THR A 130 13.10 7.94 21.29
C THR A 130 11.93 8.80 21.75
N THR A 131 10.72 8.28 21.66
CA THR A 131 9.50 9.06 21.94
C THR A 131 9.12 9.10 23.40
N LYS A 132 9.58 8.14 24.21
CA LYS A 132 9.15 7.87 25.60
C LYS A 132 7.65 7.54 25.71
N ARG A 133 7.02 7.15 24.61
CA ARG A 133 5.62 6.76 24.57
C ARG A 133 5.48 5.26 24.81
N PRO A 134 4.38 4.81 25.45
CA PRO A 134 4.18 3.40 25.75
C PRO A 134 3.82 2.59 24.51
N ILE A 135 4.21 1.32 24.55
CA ILE A 135 3.69 0.26 23.66
C ILE A 135 2.93 -0.72 24.55
N TRP A 136 1.67 -0.98 24.22
CA TRP A 136 0.89 -2.07 24.80
C TRP A 136 0.78 -3.19 23.78
N ASP A 137 0.92 -4.42 24.22
CA ASP A 137 0.79 -5.58 23.37
C ASP A 137 -0.53 -6.30 23.60
N TYR A 138 -1.18 -6.72 22.51
CA TYR A 138 -2.34 -7.59 22.53
C TYR A 138 -2.06 -8.83 21.67
N MET A 139 -1.73 -9.93 22.32
CA MET A 139 -1.58 -11.25 21.71
C MET A 139 -2.96 -11.84 21.45
N ALA A 140 -3.36 -11.93 20.18
CA ALA A 140 -4.70 -12.39 19.81
C ALA A 140 -4.83 -13.92 19.86
N HIS A 141 -4.91 -14.60 18.69
CA HIS A 141 -5.06 -16.05 18.69
C HIS A 141 -3.77 -16.75 19.09
N TYR A 142 -2.65 -16.29 18.58
CA TYR A 142 -1.31 -16.76 18.93
C TYR A 142 -0.24 -15.72 18.65
N ALA A 143 0.80 -15.75 19.47
CA ALA A 143 2.02 -15.00 19.28
C ALA A 143 3.18 -15.97 19.57
N ALA A 144 3.77 -16.56 18.51
CA ALA A 144 4.79 -17.58 18.64
C ALA A 144 6.07 -17.18 17.92
N SER A 145 7.24 -17.71 18.36
CA SER A 145 8.54 -17.45 17.72
C SER A 145 8.78 -15.94 17.55
N GLY A 146 8.99 -15.44 16.31
CA GLY A 146 9.15 -14.02 16.01
C GLY A 146 7.96 -13.16 16.47
N GLY A 147 6.72 -13.69 16.42
CA GLY A 147 5.55 -13.01 16.95
C GLY A 147 5.65 -12.74 18.46
N TYR A 148 6.10 -13.74 19.23
CA TYR A 148 6.35 -13.53 20.65
C TYR A 148 7.51 -12.57 20.90
N MET A 149 8.55 -12.66 20.10
CA MET A 149 9.73 -11.80 20.23
C MET A 149 9.36 -10.32 20.07
N VAL A 150 8.59 -9.94 19.04
CA VAL A 150 8.17 -8.55 18.82
C VAL A 150 7.22 -8.05 19.91
N SER A 151 6.42 -8.94 20.52
CA SER A 151 5.56 -8.62 21.66
C SER A 151 6.33 -8.25 22.92
N MET A 152 7.61 -8.52 22.97
CA MET A 152 8.46 -8.25 24.15
C MET A 152 9.27 -6.94 24.02
N ALA A 153 9.02 -6.12 23.01
CA ALA A 153 9.74 -4.86 22.73
C ALA A 153 9.44 -3.69 23.78
#